data_c5fb39ad10b29a1da70725f942d09b52
#
_entry.id   c5fb39ad10b29a1da70725f942d09b52
#
_cell.length_a   1.000
_cell.length_b   1.000
_cell.length_c   1.000
_cell.angle_alpha   90.00
_cell.angle_beta   90.00
_cell.angle_gamma   90.00
#
_symmetry.space_group_name_H-M   'P 1'
#
loop_
_entity.id
_entity.type
_entity.pdbx_description
1 polymer ?
#
loop_
_entity_poly.entity_id
_entity_poly.type
_entity_poly.pdbx_seq_one_letter_code
_entity_poly.pdbx_strand_id
1 'polypeptide(L)'
;MNELKQYKIVYTEAAEKDIFSKAEYIEKAYHDSDLAFKWYTRLRTQIQKDLSFLLYKYQSYDVGVWAGHGIREYVLRNDIVLYSVDEQNASVLIHASFTRGKNIAEDI
;
A
#
# COMPACT_ATOMS: atom_id res chain seq x y z
N MET A 1 -28.25 6.84 12.78
CA MET A 1 -27.79 6.23 11.57
C MET A 1 -26.29 6.49 11.35
N ASN A 2 -25.59 5.46 11.12
CA ASN A 2 -24.15 5.57 10.98
C ASN A 2 -23.74 5.36 9.55
N GLU A 3 -23.17 6.37 8.99
CA GLU A 3 -22.58 6.26 7.68
C GLU A 3 -21.12 5.94 7.86
N LEU A 4 -20.62 5.08 7.01
CA LEU A 4 -19.19 4.85 6.99
C LEU A 4 -18.50 6.10 6.49
N LYS A 5 -17.59 6.59 7.31
CA LYS A 5 -16.81 7.76 6.93
C LYS A 5 -15.79 7.34 5.90
N GLN A 6 -15.80 8.02 4.77
CA GLN A 6 -14.86 7.73 3.71
C GLN A 6 -13.60 8.57 3.88
N TYR A 7 -12.46 7.92 3.86
CA TYR A 7 -11.17 8.58 4.01
C TYR A 7 -10.49 8.71 2.66
N LYS A 8 -9.82 9.81 2.48
CA LYS A 8 -9.07 10.08 1.28
C LYS A 8 -7.71 9.38 1.37
N ILE A 9 -7.30 8.71 0.29
CA ILE A 9 -6.01 8.05 0.25
C ILE A 9 -4.97 9.02 -0.29
N VAL A 10 -3.90 9.21 0.48
CA VAL A 10 -2.81 10.13 0.10
C VAL A 10 -1.51 9.35 0.12
N TYR A 11 -0.80 9.38 -0.99
CA TYR A 11 0.49 8.70 -1.11
C TYR A 11 1.61 9.68 -0.87
N THR A 12 2.54 9.34 0.03
CA THR A 12 3.75 10.14 0.19
C THR A 12 4.63 9.96 -1.03
N GLU A 13 5.58 10.87 -1.19
CA GLU A 13 6.54 10.76 -2.27
C GLU A 13 7.33 9.46 -2.20
N ALA A 14 7.71 9.07 -0.98
CA ALA A 14 8.43 7.83 -0.77
C ALA A 14 7.61 6.61 -1.19
N ALA A 15 6.32 6.62 -0.86
CA ALA A 15 5.43 5.52 -1.25
C ALA A 15 5.27 5.44 -2.76
N GLU A 16 5.11 6.59 -3.42
CA GLU A 16 5.00 6.60 -4.88
C GLU A 16 6.27 6.06 -5.52
N LYS A 17 7.42 6.42 -4.97
CA LYS A 17 8.70 5.91 -5.45
C LYS A 17 8.80 4.41 -5.30
N ASP A 18 8.39 3.88 -4.14
CA ASP A 18 8.43 2.46 -3.89
C ASP A 18 7.60 1.69 -4.92
N ILE A 19 6.38 2.19 -5.17
CA ILE A 19 5.46 1.52 -6.09
C ILE A 19 5.97 1.59 -7.52
N PHE A 20 6.45 2.74 -7.93
CA PHE A 20 7.01 2.92 -9.26
C PHE A 20 8.23 2.03 -9.49
N SER A 21 9.11 1.96 -8.47
CA SER A 21 10.32 1.15 -8.59
C SER A 21 9.99 -0.32 -8.79
N LYS A 22 8.98 -0.82 -8.09
CA LYS A 22 8.57 -2.20 -8.26
C LYS A 22 7.95 -2.43 -9.64
N ALA A 23 7.13 -1.49 -10.11
CA ALA A 23 6.55 -1.61 -11.45
C ALA A 23 7.65 -1.67 -12.51
N GLU A 24 8.68 -0.83 -12.40
CA GLU A 24 9.80 -0.86 -13.31
C GLU A 24 10.54 -2.18 -13.24
N TYR A 25 10.73 -2.69 -12.03
CA TYR A 25 11.40 -3.96 -11.84
C TYR A 25 10.63 -5.09 -12.55
N ILE A 26 9.30 -5.10 -12.40
CA ILE A 26 8.47 -6.12 -13.04
C ILE A 26 8.58 -6.03 -14.55
N GLU A 27 8.52 -4.82 -15.08
CA GLU A 27 8.63 -4.62 -16.51
C GLU A 27 9.95 -5.15 -17.07
N LYS A 28 11.03 -4.82 -16.40
CA LYS A 28 12.37 -5.23 -16.85
C LYS A 28 12.62 -6.72 -16.66
N ALA A 29 12.18 -7.26 -15.53
CA ALA A 29 12.42 -8.67 -15.22
C ALA A 29 11.65 -9.60 -16.14
N TYR A 30 10.47 -9.22 -16.54
CA TYR A 30 9.58 -10.07 -17.35
C TYR A 30 9.41 -9.58 -18.77
N HIS A 31 10.05 -8.45 -19.12
CA HIS A 31 9.91 -7.83 -20.44
C HIS A 31 8.45 -7.66 -20.83
N ASP A 32 7.64 -7.19 -19.86
CA ASP A 32 6.19 -7.14 -20.04
C ASP A 32 5.63 -5.92 -19.31
N SER A 33 5.37 -4.86 -20.08
CA SER A 33 4.83 -3.63 -19.51
C SER A 33 3.36 -3.78 -19.10
N ASP A 34 2.63 -4.69 -19.75
CA ASP A 34 1.24 -4.94 -19.37
C ASP A 34 1.16 -5.59 -18.00
N LEU A 35 2.07 -6.50 -17.72
CA LEU A 35 2.13 -7.17 -16.42
C LEU A 35 2.41 -6.16 -15.32
N ALA A 36 3.37 -5.27 -15.55
CA ALA A 36 3.69 -4.20 -14.61
C ALA A 36 2.49 -3.29 -14.38
N PHE A 37 1.81 -2.93 -15.44
CA PHE A 37 0.65 -2.04 -15.35
C PHE A 37 -0.50 -2.71 -14.59
N LYS A 38 -0.72 -3.99 -14.80
CA LYS A 38 -1.75 -4.73 -14.08
C LYS A 38 -1.46 -4.79 -12.59
N TRP A 39 -0.20 -5.05 -12.23
CA TRP A 39 0.19 -5.06 -10.83
C TRP A 39 -0.02 -3.69 -10.19
N TYR A 40 0.44 -2.66 -10.85
CA TYR A 40 0.32 -1.28 -10.38
C TYR A 40 -1.15 -0.90 -10.15
N THR A 41 -1.98 -1.17 -11.14
CA THR A 41 -3.40 -0.82 -11.08
C THR A 41 -4.13 -1.61 -10.01
N ARG A 42 -3.84 -2.90 -9.90
CA ARG A 42 -4.47 -3.75 -8.91
C ARG A 42 -4.15 -3.26 -7.50
N LEU A 43 -2.88 -2.96 -7.25
CA LEU A 43 -2.47 -2.52 -5.92
C LEU A 43 -3.20 -1.23 -5.52
N ARG A 44 -3.20 -0.24 -6.39
CA ARG A 44 -3.80 1.04 -6.07
C ARG A 44 -5.33 0.94 -5.95
N THR A 45 -5.94 0.13 -6.78
CA THR A 45 -7.39 -0.08 -6.72
C THR A 45 -7.79 -0.74 -5.40
N GLN A 46 -7.02 -1.75 -4.98
CA GLN A 46 -7.33 -2.44 -3.74
C GLN A 46 -7.07 -1.57 -2.52
N ILE A 47 -6.03 -0.76 -2.54
CA ILE A 47 -5.77 0.19 -1.47
C ILE A 47 -6.96 1.15 -1.34
N GLN A 48 -7.41 1.69 -2.44
CA GLN A 48 -8.55 2.62 -2.45
C GLN A 48 -9.80 1.95 -1.87
N LYS A 49 -10.06 0.73 -2.30
CA LYS A 49 -11.26 0.01 -1.89
C LYS A 49 -11.21 -0.37 -0.41
N ASP A 50 -10.08 -0.89 0.04
CA ASP A 50 -9.99 -1.47 1.37
C ASP A 50 -9.69 -0.44 2.46
N LEU A 51 -8.89 0.57 2.16
CA LEU A 51 -8.46 1.53 3.17
C LEU A 51 -9.29 2.79 3.23
N SER A 52 -10.28 2.96 2.34
CA SER A 52 -11.17 4.12 2.41
C SER A 52 -12.15 4.02 3.55
N PHE A 53 -12.48 2.82 3.99
CA PHE A 53 -13.50 2.61 5.00
C PHE A 53 -13.04 1.81 6.21
N LEU A 54 -12.39 0.66 5.99
CA LEU A 54 -12.09 -0.28 7.07
C LEU A 54 -10.64 -0.15 7.54
N LEU A 55 -10.17 1.06 7.67
CA LEU A 55 -8.75 1.35 7.88
C LEU A 55 -8.20 0.90 9.23
N TYR A 56 -9.05 0.67 10.23
CA TYR A 56 -8.61 0.20 11.54
C TYR A 56 -8.69 -1.31 11.69
N LYS A 57 -9.12 -2.01 10.68
CA LYS A 57 -9.20 -3.46 10.67
C LYS A 57 -7.82 -4.12 10.70
N TYR A 58 -6.82 -3.44 10.18
CA TYR A 58 -5.50 -4.01 9.95
C TYR A 58 -4.58 -3.78 11.14
N GLN A 59 -3.60 -4.67 11.30
CA GLN A 59 -2.80 -4.66 12.51
C GLN A 59 -1.71 -3.61 12.52
N SER A 60 -1.25 -3.25 13.71
CA SER A 60 -0.18 -2.30 13.88
C SER A 60 1.15 -2.86 13.38
N TYR A 61 2.00 -1.96 12.94
CA TYR A 61 3.34 -2.32 12.47
C TYR A 61 4.35 -1.54 13.30
N ASP A 62 4.86 -2.18 14.35
CA ASP A 62 5.78 -1.54 15.29
C ASP A 62 7.18 -2.11 15.15
N VAL A 63 7.79 -1.89 13.98
CA VAL A 63 9.09 -2.45 13.66
C VAL A 63 10.06 -1.32 13.30
N GLY A 64 11.24 -1.34 13.91
CA GLY A 64 12.32 -0.41 13.57
C GLY A 64 11.90 1.04 13.72
N VAL A 65 12.19 1.84 12.72
CA VAL A 65 11.90 3.28 12.75
C VAL A 65 10.40 3.58 12.73
N TRP A 66 9.58 2.59 12.38
CA TRP A 66 8.12 2.77 12.32
C TRP A 66 7.45 2.61 13.67
N ALA A 67 8.15 2.04 14.65
CA ALA A 67 7.58 1.72 15.95
C ALA A 67 7.13 3.00 16.66
N GLY A 68 5.95 2.95 17.26
CA GLY A 68 5.42 4.06 18.05
C GLY A 68 4.83 5.21 17.25
N HIS A 69 4.69 5.05 15.93
CA HIS A 69 4.19 6.13 15.08
C HIS A 69 2.79 5.89 14.54
N GLY A 70 2.06 4.92 15.10
CA GLY A 70 0.70 4.66 14.67
C GLY A 70 0.61 4.05 13.27
N ILE A 71 1.65 3.33 12.88
CA ILE A 71 1.70 2.72 11.56
C ILE A 71 0.98 1.39 11.58
N ARG A 72 0.22 1.13 10.52
CA ARG A 72 -0.46 -0.16 10.32
C ARG A 72 0.00 -0.77 9.02
N GLU A 73 -0.15 -2.09 8.91
CA GLU A 73 0.24 -2.78 7.69
C GLU A 73 -0.98 -3.33 6.97
N TYR A 74 -1.01 -3.12 5.68
CA TYR A 74 -2.01 -3.67 4.79
C TYR A 74 -1.29 -4.64 3.87
N VAL A 75 -1.71 -5.89 3.85
CA VAL A 75 -1.05 -6.93 3.06
C VAL A 75 -1.96 -7.33 1.92
N LEU A 76 -1.43 -7.23 0.70
CA LEU A 76 -2.14 -7.68 -0.49
C LEU A 76 -1.18 -8.62 -1.23
N ARG A 77 -1.46 -9.93 -1.14
CA ARG A 77 -0.56 -10.95 -1.68
C ARG A 77 0.81 -10.81 -1.03
N ASN A 78 1.85 -10.55 -1.80
CA ASN A 78 3.20 -10.39 -1.27
C ASN A 78 3.61 -8.94 -1.10
N ASP A 79 2.67 -8.02 -1.26
CA ASP A 79 2.95 -6.60 -1.06
C ASP A 79 2.52 -6.19 0.34
N ILE A 80 3.40 -5.49 1.03
CA ILE A 80 3.08 -4.89 2.32
C ILE A 80 3.06 -3.38 2.13
N VAL A 81 1.97 -2.76 2.55
CA VAL A 81 1.79 -1.32 2.45
C VAL A 81 1.67 -0.78 3.86
N LEU A 82 2.52 0.18 4.21
CA LEU A 82 2.49 0.81 5.52
C LEU A 82 1.74 2.11 5.43
N TYR A 83 0.80 2.30 6.37
CA TYR A 83 -0.04 3.49 6.34
C TYR A 83 -0.34 3.97 7.76
N SER A 84 -0.75 5.22 7.86
CA SER A 84 -1.29 5.77 9.09
C SER A 84 -2.57 6.51 8.78
N VAL A 85 -3.33 6.84 9.82
CA VAL A 85 -4.62 7.50 9.68
C VAL A 85 -4.52 8.91 10.25
N ASP A 86 -4.90 9.89 9.44
CA ASP A 86 -4.99 11.27 9.87
C ASP A 86 -6.47 11.60 10.04
N GLU A 87 -6.94 11.48 11.29
CA GLU A 87 -8.35 11.68 11.57
C GLU A 87 -8.80 13.11 11.32
N GLN A 88 -7.92 14.05 11.61
CA GLN A 88 -8.25 15.46 11.47
C GLN A 88 -8.58 15.81 10.04
N ASN A 89 -7.87 15.23 9.10
CA ASN A 89 -8.09 15.50 7.68
C ASN A 89 -8.83 14.38 6.97
N ALA A 90 -9.32 13.39 7.72
CA ALA A 90 -10.01 12.23 7.17
C ALA A 90 -9.22 11.61 6.02
N SER A 91 -7.95 11.35 6.28
CA SER A 91 -7.02 10.85 5.26
C SER A 91 -6.28 9.63 5.75
N VAL A 92 -5.93 8.77 4.81
CA VAL A 92 -5.04 7.64 5.03
C VAL A 92 -3.75 7.98 4.29
N LEU A 93 -2.64 8.02 5.04
CA LEU A 93 -1.34 8.35 4.48
C LEU A 93 -0.58 7.07 4.19
N ILE A 94 -0.27 6.84 2.94
CA ILE A 94 0.51 5.67 2.53
C ILE A 94 1.98 6.06 2.57
N HIS A 95 2.74 5.39 3.44
CA HIS A 95 4.13 5.77 3.72
C HIS A 95 5.16 4.96 2.96
N ALA A 96 4.86 3.68 2.71
CA ALA A 96 5.84 2.79 2.10
C ALA A 96 5.15 1.58 1.51
N SER A 97 5.81 0.95 0.56
CA SER A 97 5.34 -0.30 -0.02
C SER A 97 6.56 -1.16 -0.32
N PHE A 98 6.51 -2.43 0.08
CA PHE A 98 7.63 -3.32 -0.18
C PHE A 98 7.13 -4.76 -0.34
N THR A 99 7.98 -5.58 -0.93
CA THR A 99 7.65 -6.98 -1.18
C THR A 99 7.96 -7.79 0.07
N ARG A 100 6.98 -8.59 0.50
CA ARG A 100 7.08 -9.36 1.74
C ARG A 100 8.05 -10.52 1.62
N GLY A 101 8.07 -11.20 0.48
CA GLY A 101 8.96 -12.30 0.26
C GLY A 101 10.09 -11.91 -0.66
N LYS A 102 10.97 -12.86 -0.95
CA LYS A 102 12.09 -12.62 -1.85
C LYS A 102 11.75 -12.97 -3.29
N ASN A 103 10.68 -13.72 -3.50
CA ASN A 103 10.32 -14.17 -4.83
C ASN A 103 9.17 -13.34 -5.37
N ILE A 104 9.51 -12.31 -6.11
CA ILE A 104 8.52 -11.41 -6.68
C ILE A 104 7.62 -12.12 -7.68
N ALA A 105 8.12 -13.20 -8.30
CA ALA A 105 7.33 -13.95 -9.28
C ALA A 105 6.01 -14.47 -8.68
N GLU A 106 6.00 -14.78 -7.39
CA GLU A 106 4.79 -15.27 -6.74
C GLU A 106 3.73 -14.19 -6.60
N ASP A 107 4.11 -12.96 -6.72
CA ASP A 107 3.26 -11.81 -6.54
C ASP A 107 2.46 -11.52 -7.81
N ILE A 108 2.88 -12.07 -8.90
CA ILE A 108 2.33 -11.79 -10.21
C ILE A 108 1.62 -13.01 -10.76
#